data_582c2321a87269e3cb8aa4a045f572d7
#
_entry.id   582c2321a87269e3cb8aa4a045f572d7
#
_cell.length_a   1.000
_cell.length_b   1.000
_cell.length_c   1.000
_cell.angle_alpha   90.00
_cell.angle_beta   90.00
_cell.angle_gamma   90.00
#
_symmetry.space_group_name_H-M   'P 1'
#
loop_
_entity.id
_entity.type
_entity.pdbx_description
1 polymer ?
#
loop_
_entity_poly.entity_id
_entity_poly.type
_entity_poly.pdbx_seq_one_letter_code
_entity_poly.pdbx_strand_id
1 'polypeptide(L)'
;MTNDKYVGLDVHQASTSIVVLDCNGKLISESVVRTRADAIRDFISGLSGTIHVTFEEGTQAAWLYEVIRRLVFELVVCDPRQNKVLAAGNKGDRIDARKLAELLRAGLLKPVYHSNYDTKALKQLTHNYDSLVSDTTRVMSRIKAVFRGQGIPCSGRDVYYKRNREQWMTRLGEPSLRIRAQFLFDELEPLKALRRAAKRVMLKEARRHKAFKILSEVPTLGPIRIAQIIAAVGAPHRFRTRRQFWAYCGFAVVTRSTDDYRFDENGPLRRSRPPATRGLNRNFNRRLKHVFKSAALQGAGKEPFKSYYQARVAAGMEPEMARLTLARKIANITLTLWKNGGQFNEHKLSEPHDRTT
;
A
#
# COMPACT_ATOMS: atom_id res chain seq x y z
N MET A 1 -40.37 8.35 -8.63
CA MET A 1 -39.11 9.10 -8.65
C MET A 1 -38.26 8.57 -7.50
N THR A 2 -37.03 8.10 -7.73
CA THR A 2 -36.15 7.65 -6.68
C THR A 2 -35.77 8.83 -5.80
N ASN A 3 -35.90 8.68 -4.48
CA ASN A 3 -35.53 9.72 -3.51
C ASN A 3 -34.03 9.60 -3.14
N ASP A 4 -33.19 9.39 -4.16
CA ASP A 4 -31.74 9.22 -4.00
C ASP A 4 -31.08 10.59 -3.88
N LYS A 5 -30.17 10.71 -2.90
CA LYS A 5 -29.37 11.92 -2.66
C LYS A 5 -27.89 11.58 -2.71
N TYR A 6 -27.14 12.40 -3.41
CA TYR A 6 -25.71 12.27 -3.61
C TYR A 6 -24.98 13.38 -2.86
N VAL A 7 -24.19 12.98 -1.86
CA VAL A 7 -23.53 13.89 -0.93
C VAL A 7 -22.02 13.83 -1.14
N GLY A 8 -21.45 14.97 -1.47
CA GLY A 8 -19.99 15.15 -1.53
C GLY A 8 -19.49 15.89 -0.31
N LEU A 9 -18.43 15.38 0.31
CA LEU A 9 -17.77 16.00 1.46
C LEU A 9 -16.35 16.38 1.09
N ASP A 10 -16.02 17.67 1.19
CA ASP A 10 -14.63 18.14 1.18
C ASP A 10 -14.20 18.39 2.63
N VAL A 11 -13.24 17.56 3.10
CA VAL A 11 -12.94 17.41 4.52
C VAL A 11 -11.62 18.04 4.89
N HIS A 12 -11.68 19.15 5.60
CA HIS A 12 -10.55 19.84 6.19
C HIS A 12 -10.43 19.57 7.70
N GLN A 13 -9.34 20.03 8.30
CA GLN A 13 -9.07 19.78 9.72
C GLN A 13 -10.14 20.39 10.65
N ALA A 14 -10.59 21.59 10.37
CA ALA A 14 -11.54 22.35 11.22
C ALA A 14 -12.97 22.30 10.70
N SER A 15 -13.17 22.27 9.38
CA SER A 15 -14.46 22.36 8.72
C SER A 15 -14.58 21.31 7.61
N THR A 16 -15.82 20.93 7.34
CA THR A 16 -16.19 20.04 6.23
C THR A 16 -17.25 20.73 5.41
N SER A 17 -16.98 20.96 4.12
CA SER A 17 -17.95 21.46 3.15
C SER A 17 -18.77 20.29 2.63
N ILE A 18 -20.09 20.45 2.65
CA ILE A 18 -21.06 19.42 2.28
C ILE A 18 -21.95 19.95 1.18
N VAL A 19 -22.09 19.20 0.10
CA VAL A 19 -23.03 19.49 -0.99
C VAL A 19 -23.91 18.28 -1.20
N VAL A 20 -25.21 18.51 -1.30
CA VAL A 20 -26.24 17.49 -1.51
C VAL A 20 -26.92 17.74 -2.85
N LEU A 21 -26.90 16.76 -3.74
CA LEU A 21 -27.59 16.77 -5.04
C LEU A 21 -28.71 15.73 -5.06
N ASP A 22 -29.75 16.01 -5.87
CA ASP A 22 -30.76 14.99 -6.20
C ASP A 22 -30.27 14.01 -7.31
N CYS A 23 -31.13 13.08 -7.69
CA CYS A 23 -30.86 12.13 -8.78
C CYS A 23 -30.63 12.79 -10.16
N ASN A 24 -31.11 14.00 -10.37
CA ASN A 24 -30.92 14.77 -11.61
C ASN A 24 -29.68 15.69 -11.56
N GLY A 25 -28.97 15.75 -10.42
CA GLY A 25 -27.83 16.63 -10.22
C GLY A 25 -28.20 18.08 -9.82
N LYS A 26 -29.46 18.32 -9.46
CA LYS A 26 -29.91 19.63 -8.93
C LYS A 26 -29.44 19.76 -7.48
N LEU A 27 -28.98 20.97 -7.13
CA LEU A 27 -28.55 21.28 -5.77
C LEU A 27 -29.76 21.29 -4.83
N ILE A 28 -29.72 20.48 -3.79
CA ILE A 28 -30.72 20.45 -2.71
C ILE A 28 -30.26 21.31 -1.54
N SER A 29 -28.99 21.11 -1.10
CA SER A 29 -28.46 21.81 0.07
C SER A 29 -26.95 21.96 -0.05
N GLU A 30 -26.45 23.03 0.54
CA GLU A 30 -25.03 23.32 0.69
C GLU A 30 -24.77 23.82 2.11
N SER A 31 -23.77 23.25 2.79
CA SER A 31 -23.49 23.59 4.18
C SER A 31 -22.00 23.45 4.50
N VAL A 32 -21.56 24.17 5.51
CA VAL A 32 -20.24 24.00 6.11
C VAL A 32 -20.43 23.67 7.58
N VAL A 33 -19.94 22.51 7.99
CA VAL A 33 -20.04 22.05 9.38
C VAL A 33 -18.64 21.91 10.01
N ARG A 34 -18.58 21.91 11.33
CA ARG A 34 -17.31 21.58 12.00
C ARG A 34 -16.95 20.13 11.74
N THR A 35 -15.67 19.84 11.55
CA THR A 35 -15.17 18.46 11.37
C THR A 35 -15.19 17.72 12.71
N ARG A 36 -16.39 17.42 13.20
CA ARG A 36 -16.70 16.68 14.42
C ARG A 36 -17.73 15.59 14.12
N ALA A 37 -17.61 14.47 14.84
CA ALA A 37 -18.47 13.30 14.60
C ALA A 37 -19.96 13.59 14.81
N ASP A 38 -20.30 14.37 15.85
CA ASP A 38 -21.65 14.81 16.14
C ASP A 38 -22.22 15.67 15.02
N ALA A 39 -21.56 16.77 14.66
CA ALA A 39 -22.02 17.69 13.63
C ALA A 39 -22.24 17.02 12.26
N ILE A 40 -21.34 16.10 11.87
CA ILE A 40 -21.46 15.36 10.61
C ILE A 40 -22.61 14.34 10.68
N ARG A 41 -22.76 13.63 11.80
CA ARG A 41 -23.87 12.68 11.99
C ARG A 41 -25.22 13.39 11.95
N ASP A 42 -25.35 14.49 12.68
CA ASP A 42 -26.59 15.26 12.76
C ASP A 42 -27.02 15.77 11.37
N PHE A 43 -26.06 16.30 10.60
CA PHE A 43 -26.32 16.72 9.23
C PHE A 43 -26.81 15.57 8.35
N ILE A 44 -26.09 14.44 8.34
CA ILE A 44 -26.42 13.28 7.48
C ILE A 44 -27.73 12.63 7.93
N SER A 45 -27.97 12.49 9.24
CA SER A 45 -29.21 11.92 9.77
C SER A 45 -30.44 12.81 9.55
N GLY A 46 -30.25 14.11 9.34
CA GLY A 46 -31.30 15.03 8.95
C GLY A 46 -31.71 14.93 7.48
N LEU A 47 -30.98 14.19 6.65
CA LEU A 47 -31.35 14.00 5.25
C LEU A 47 -32.36 12.85 5.12
N SER A 48 -33.41 13.03 4.35
CA SER A 48 -34.42 12.02 4.03
C SER A 48 -34.08 11.30 2.71
N GLY A 49 -34.48 10.04 2.56
CA GLY A 49 -34.31 9.25 1.33
C GLY A 49 -33.10 8.32 1.35
N THR A 50 -32.68 7.81 0.18
CA THR A 50 -31.53 6.95 0.02
C THR A 50 -30.27 7.80 -0.12
N ILE A 51 -29.39 7.73 0.88
CA ILE A 51 -28.23 8.63 0.95
C ILE A 51 -26.98 7.94 0.45
N HIS A 52 -26.34 8.49 -0.59
CA HIS A 52 -25.06 8.10 -1.12
C HIS A 52 -24.04 9.18 -0.74
N VAL A 53 -22.92 8.79 -0.12
CA VAL A 53 -21.91 9.75 0.35
C VAL A 53 -20.54 9.44 -0.22
N THR A 54 -19.80 10.51 -0.54
CA THR A 54 -18.39 10.39 -0.93
C THR A 54 -17.52 11.45 -0.30
N PHE A 55 -16.26 11.08 -0.09
CA PHE A 55 -15.16 11.98 0.27
C PHE A 55 -13.82 11.41 -0.18
N GLU A 56 -12.80 12.26 -0.22
CA GLU A 56 -11.46 11.82 -0.63
C GLU A 56 -10.67 11.13 0.49
N GLU A 57 -9.82 10.16 0.11
CA GLU A 57 -8.87 9.52 1.03
C GLU A 57 -7.86 10.55 1.54
N GLY A 58 -7.79 10.72 2.86
CA GLY A 58 -6.93 11.67 3.55
C GLY A 58 -6.63 11.22 4.98
N THR A 59 -6.02 12.10 5.75
CA THR A 59 -5.60 11.81 7.14
C THR A 59 -6.77 11.39 8.04
N GLN A 60 -7.94 11.98 7.83
CA GLN A 60 -9.16 11.76 8.63
C GLN A 60 -10.08 10.69 8.02
N ALA A 61 -9.78 10.16 6.82
CA ALA A 61 -10.66 9.29 6.07
C ALA A 61 -11.09 8.04 6.85
N ALA A 62 -10.17 7.38 7.53
CA ALA A 62 -10.47 6.18 8.30
C ALA A 62 -11.40 6.44 9.51
N TRP A 63 -11.30 7.61 10.14
CA TRP A 63 -12.20 8.04 11.20
C TRP A 63 -13.57 8.39 10.63
N LEU A 64 -13.62 9.19 9.58
CA LEU A 64 -14.86 9.65 8.98
C LEU A 64 -15.67 8.49 8.37
N TYR A 65 -14.98 7.53 7.76
CA TYR A 65 -15.60 6.29 7.29
C TYR A 65 -16.39 5.58 8.41
N GLU A 66 -15.80 5.48 9.61
CA GLU A 66 -16.47 4.85 10.74
C GLU A 66 -17.66 5.66 11.29
N VAL A 67 -17.59 6.99 11.19
CA VAL A 67 -18.67 7.89 11.62
C VAL A 67 -19.89 7.73 10.72
N ILE A 68 -19.68 7.61 9.40
CA ILE A 68 -20.74 7.71 8.38
C ILE A 68 -21.30 6.38 7.93
N ARG A 69 -20.49 5.32 7.81
CA ARG A 69 -20.82 4.06 7.11
C ARG A 69 -22.13 3.37 7.52
N ARG A 70 -22.60 3.61 8.75
CA ARG A 70 -23.84 3.01 9.28
C ARG A 70 -25.07 3.89 9.10
N LEU A 71 -24.88 5.13 8.63
CA LEU A 71 -25.92 6.13 8.49
C LEU A 71 -26.43 6.25 7.06
N VAL A 72 -25.70 5.63 6.10
CA VAL A 72 -25.93 5.86 4.67
C VAL A 72 -26.06 4.53 3.94
N PHE A 73 -26.77 4.55 2.83
CA PHE A 73 -26.94 3.39 1.97
C PHE A 73 -25.61 3.01 1.29
N GLU A 74 -24.90 4.00 0.78
CA GLU A 74 -23.61 3.80 0.11
C GLU A 74 -22.59 4.84 0.59
N LEU A 75 -21.36 4.36 0.84
CA LEU A 75 -20.24 5.21 1.19
C LEU A 75 -19.03 4.88 0.32
N VAL A 76 -18.65 5.84 -0.52
CA VAL A 76 -17.50 5.72 -1.43
C VAL A 76 -16.39 6.66 -0.96
N VAL A 77 -15.29 6.12 -0.45
CA VAL A 77 -14.06 6.89 -0.26
C VAL A 77 -13.24 6.79 -1.53
N CYS A 78 -12.85 7.91 -2.13
CA CYS A 78 -12.17 7.92 -3.42
C CYS A 78 -10.70 8.32 -3.34
N ASP A 79 -9.87 7.87 -4.32
CA ASP A 79 -8.44 8.21 -4.40
C ASP A 79 -8.27 9.58 -5.09
N PRO A 80 -7.82 10.63 -4.38
CA PRO A 80 -7.64 11.98 -4.94
C PRO A 80 -6.72 12.01 -6.15
N ARG A 81 -5.76 11.08 -6.24
CA ARG A 81 -4.83 10.99 -7.37
C ARG A 81 -5.48 10.52 -8.68
N GLN A 82 -6.65 9.92 -8.60
CA GLN A 82 -7.40 9.42 -9.75
C GLN A 82 -8.53 10.35 -10.17
N ASN A 83 -8.88 11.32 -9.34
CA ASN A 83 -9.91 12.30 -9.58
C ASN A 83 -9.38 13.53 -10.36
N LYS A 84 -8.70 13.31 -11.48
CA LYS A 84 -8.12 14.41 -12.29
C LYS A 84 -9.16 15.42 -12.78
N VAL A 85 -10.40 15.01 -12.93
CA VAL A 85 -11.53 15.90 -13.29
C VAL A 85 -11.76 16.98 -12.23
N LEU A 86 -11.47 16.68 -10.95
CA LEU A 86 -11.55 17.67 -9.87
C LEU A 86 -10.48 18.76 -9.96
N ALA A 87 -9.34 18.46 -10.59
CA ALA A 87 -8.24 19.41 -10.73
C ALA A 87 -8.48 20.48 -11.81
N ALA A 88 -9.48 20.30 -12.68
CA ALA A 88 -9.80 21.22 -13.75
C ALA A 88 -10.82 22.29 -13.31
N GLY A 89 -10.57 23.56 -13.66
CA GLY A 89 -11.46 24.70 -13.41
C GLY A 89 -11.26 25.37 -12.04
N ASN A 90 -12.25 26.13 -11.61
CA ASN A 90 -12.23 26.88 -10.36
C ASN A 90 -12.11 25.94 -9.16
N LYS A 91 -11.31 26.38 -8.17
CA LYS A 91 -11.09 25.68 -6.91
C LYS A 91 -11.79 26.38 -5.76
N GLY A 92 -12.30 25.60 -4.83
CA GLY A 92 -12.92 26.05 -3.60
C GLY A 92 -13.62 24.87 -2.93
N ASP A 93 -13.61 24.83 -1.61
CA ASP A 93 -14.09 23.69 -0.81
C ASP A 93 -15.53 23.26 -1.19
N ARG A 94 -16.41 24.24 -1.48
CA ARG A 94 -17.78 23.97 -1.94
C ARG A 94 -17.82 23.41 -3.35
N ILE A 95 -16.95 23.94 -4.25
CA ILE A 95 -16.86 23.48 -5.64
C ILE A 95 -16.33 22.05 -5.67
N ASP A 96 -15.35 21.74 -4.83
CA ASP A 96 -14.75 20.41 -4.77
C ASP A 96 -15.72 19.39 -4.15
N ALA A 97 -16.48 19.78 -3.09
CA ALA A 97 -17.57 18.96 -2.56
C ALA A 97 -18.67 18.71 -3.62
N ARG A 98 -19.05 19.72 -4.42
CA ARG A 98 -20.03 19.57 -5.49
C ARG A 98 -19.56 18.61 -6.59
N LYS A 99 -18.33 18.78 -7.07
CA LYS A 99 -17.73 17.88 -8.05
C LYS A 99 -17.67 16.43 -7.56
N LEU A 100 -17.36 16.21 -6.27
CA LEU A 100 -17.40 14.89 -5.66
C LEU A 100 -18.80 14.28 -5.71
N ALA A 101 -19.84 15.04 -5.36
CA ALA A 101 -21.22 14.58 -5.44
C ALA A 101 -21.64 14.24 -6.88
N GLU A 102 -21.26 15.07 -7.86
CA GLU A 102 -21.51 14.84 -9.28
C GLU A 102 -20.82 13.56 -9.80
N LEU A 103 -19.55 13.34 -9.43
CA LEU A 103 -18.80 12.14 -9.80
C LEU A 103 -19.38 10.88 -9.13
N LEU A 104 -19.85 10.97 -7.90
CA LEU A 104 -20.54 9.88 -7.22
C LEU A 104 -21.81 9.49 -7.97
N ARG A 105 -22.66 10.48 -8.27
CA ARG A 105 -23.90 10.28 -9.01
C ARG A 105 -23.67 9.67 -10.40
N ALA A 106 -22.61 10.06 -11.09
CA ALA A 106 -22.24 9.54 -12.39
C ALA A 106 -21.54 8.16 -12.33
N GLY A 107 -21.26 7.60 -11.14
CA GLY A 107 -20.55 6.33 -10.98
C GLY A 107 -19.07 6.37 -11.44
N LEU A 108 -18.45 7.54 -11.49
CA LEU A 108 -17.11 7.76 -12.04
C LEU A 108 -15.99 7.70 -10.98
N LEU A 109 -16.36 7.59 -9.71
CA LEU A 109 -15.38 7.50 -8.62
C LEU A 109 -14.71 6.13 -8.57
N LYS A 110 -13.40 6.13 -8.28
CA LYS A 110 -12.66 4.90 -8.00
C LYS A 110 -12.53 4.70 -6.50
N PRO A 111 -13.22 3.69 -5.93
CA PRO A 111 -13.25 3.49 -4.50
C PRO A 111 -11.89 3.03 -3.95
N VAL A 112 -11.52 3.58 -2.80
CA VAL A 112 -10.46 3.09 -1.93
C VAL A 112 -11.05 2.08 -0.96
N TYR A 113 -10.38 0.94 -0.81
CA TYR A 113 -10.85 -0.10 0.09
C TYR A 113 -10.59 0.26 1.56
N HIS A 114 -11.65 0.42 2.32
CA HIS A 114 -11.61 0.49 3.77
C HIS A 114 -11.91 -0.89 4.35
N SER A 115 -10.95 -1.45 5.10
CA SER A 115 -11.10 -2.77 5.74
C SER A 115 -12.01 -2.69 6.96
N ASN A 116 -12.71 -3.78 7.24
CA ASN A 116 -13.46 -3.96 8.47
C ASN A 116 -12.54 -3.87 9.71
N TYR A 117 -13.12 -3.73 10.90
CA TYR A 117 -12.41 -3.51 12.19
C TYR A 117 -11.26 -4.46 12.47
N ASP A 118 -11.35 -5.73 12.04
CA ASP A 118 -10.42 -6.80 12.39
C ASP A 118 -8.95 -6.51 12.02
N THR A 119 -8.69 -5.73 10.98
CA THR A 119 -7.32 -5.42 10.54
C THR A 119 -6.88 -4.00 10.90
N LYS A 120 -7.75 -3.16 11.48
CA LYS A 120 -7.44 -1.75 11.79
C LYS A 120 -6.31 -1.64 12.82
N ALA A 121 -6.40 -2.40 13.92
CA ALA A 121 -5.38 -2.43 14.96
C ALA A 121 -4.03 -2.88 14.38
N LEU A 122 -4.02 -3.98 13.62
CA LEU A 122 -2.80 -4.49 12.99
C LEU A 122 -2.21 -3.50 11.99
N LYS A 123 -3.04 -2.77 11.22
CA LYS A 123 -2.60 -1.73 10.29
C LYS A 123 -1.86 -0.59 11.01
N GLN A 124 -2.38 -0.13 12.16
CA GLN A 124 -1.75 0.90 12.99
C GLN A 124 -0.43 0.40 13.60
N LEU A 125 -0.43 -0.81 14.17
CA LEU A 125 0.76 -1.40 14.78
C LEU A 125 1.87 -1.65 13.75
N THR A 126 1.50 -2.06 12.55
CA THR A 126 2.45 -2.26 11.45
C THR A 126 3.02 -0.92 10.98
N HIS A 127 2.18 0.12 10.89
CA HIS A 127 2.64 1.47 10.54
C HIS A 127 3.65 1.99 11.58
N ASN A 128 3.32 1.88 12.87
CA ASN A 128 4.22 2.28 13.95
C ASN A 128 5.56 1.52 13.91
N TYR A 129 5.52 0.20 13.72
CA TYR A 129 6.75 -0.60 13.58
C TYR A 129 7.61 -0.15 12.40
N ASP A 130 7.00 0.10 11.23
CA ASP A 130 7.73 0.53 10.03
C ASP A 130 8.33 1.93 10.19
N SER A 131 7.64 2.85 10.89
CA SER A 131 8.18 4.17 11.24
C SER A 131 9.43 4.04 12.11
N LEU A 132 9.36 3.23 13.17
CA LEU A 132 10.52 2.97 14.04
C LEU A 132 11.69 2.27 13.31
N VAL A 133 11.40 1.41 12.32
CA VAL A 133 12.44 0.84 11.45
C VAL A 133 13.09 1.93 10.62
N SER A 134 12.31 2.84 10.04
CA SER A 134 12.82 3.95 9.22
C SER A 134 13.66 4.93 10.05
N ASP A 135 13.20 5.30 11.25
CA ASP A 135 13.92 6.21 12.15
C ASP A 135 15.22 5.58 12.62
N THR A 136 15.20 4.32 13.06
CA THR A 136 16.41 3.57 13.41
C THR A 136 17.41 3.57 12.25
N THR A 137 16.95 3.32 11.03
CA THR A 137 17.83 3.27 9.84
C THR A 137 18.40 4.65 9.52
N ARG A 138 17.61 5.71 9.68
CA ARG A 138 18.04 7.10 9.48
C ARG A 138 19.17 7.46 10.44
N VAL A 139 19.02 7.17 11.72
CA VAL A 139 20.06 7.43 12.74
C VAL A 139 21.31 6.59 12.47
N MET A 140 21.15 5.30 12.14
CA MET A 140 22.27 4.44 11.74
C MET A 140 23.04 5.00 10.54
N SER A 141 22.35 5.56 9.54
CA SER A 141 22.98 6.19 8.38
C SER A 141 23.73 7.46 8.76
N ARG A 142 23.18 8.30 9.65
CA ARG A 142 23.83 9.51 10.17
C ARG A 142 25.10 9.17 10.94
N ILE A 143 25.09 8.12 11.77
CA ILE A 143 26.29 7.64 12.48
C ILE A 143 27.39 7.31 11.46
N LYS A 144 27.10 6.50 10.45
CA LYS A 144 28.09 6.17 9.41
C LYS A 144 28.58 7.40 8.66
N ALA A 145 27.72 8.39 8.42
CA ALA A 145 28.09 9.62 7.74
C ALA A 145 29.13 10.43 8.52
N VAL A 146 29.05 10.47 9.87
CA VAL A 146 30.06 11.12 10.72
C VAL A 146 31.44 10.51 10.48
N PHE A 147 31.57 9.18 10.54
CA PHE A 147 32.87 8.51 10.34
C PHE A 147 33.37 8.62 8.90
N ARG A 148 32.49 8.38 7.93
CA ARG A 148 32.87 8.48 6.50
C ARG A 148 33.29 9.88 6.08
N GLY A 149 32.67 10.91 6.66
CA GLY A 149 33.04 12.32 6.42
C GLY A 149 34.48 12.66 6.90
N GLN A 150 35.05 11.80 7.75
CA GLN A 150 36.46 11.91 8.20
C GLN A 150 37.39 10.91 7.51
N GLY A 151 36.96 10.33 6.38
CA GLY A 151 37.74 9.30 5.67
C GLY A 151 37.86 7.96 6.41
N ILE A 152 37.11 7.75 7.51
CA ILE A 152 37.16 6.51 8.29
C ILE A 152 36.24 5.46 7.63
N PRO A 153 36.79 4.34 7.13
CA PRO A 153 36.01 3.27 6.53
C PRO A 153 35.00 2.69 7.53
N CYS A 154 33.72 2.73 7.20
CA CYS A 154 32.64 2.26 8.06
C CYS A 154 31.68 1.38 7.24
N SER A 155 32.03 0.09 7.12
CA SER A 155 31.21 -0.95 6.52
C SER A 155 30.56 -1.83 7.60
N GLY A 156 29.65 -2.71 7.21
CA GLY A 156 29.07 -3.68 8.14
C GLY A 156 28.20 -3.05 9.25
N ARG A 157 28.16 -3.73 10.39
CA ARG A 157 27.29 -3.40 11.54
C ARG A 157 28.05 -3.07 12.82
N ASP A 158 29.37 -3.21 12.83
CA ASP A 158 30.22 -3.12 14.02
C ASP A 158 30.13 -1.79 14.75
N VAL A 159 30.04 -0.69 13.99
CA VAL A 159 29.85 0.65 14.55
C VAL A 159 28.60 0.79 15.43
N TYR A 160 27.58 -0.06 15.23
CA TYR A 160 26.32 0.01 15.96
C TYR A 160 26.27 -0.83 17.25
N TYR A 161 27.30 -1.62 17.53
CA TYR A 161 27.36 -2.42 18.75
C TYR A 161 27.86 -1.59 19.93
N LYS A 162 27.11 -1.59 21.03
CA LYS A 162 27.48 -0.84 22.22
C LYS A 162 28.90 -1.14 22.71
N ARG A 163 29.31 -2.41 22.64
CA ARG A 163 30.65 -2.89 23.02
C ARG A 163 31.79 -2.28 22.21
N ASN A 164 31.53 -1.87 20.98
CA ASN A 164 32.55 -1.32 20.07
C ASN A 164 32.54 0.22 20.05
N ARG A 165 31.61 0.85 20.78
CA ARG A 165 31.35 2.31 20.69
C ARG A 165 32.57 3.11 21.03
N GLU A 166 33.24 2.80 22.13
CA GLU A 166 34.43 3.50 22.59
C GLU A 166 35.55 3.44 21.54
N GLN A 167 35.84 2.24 21.01
CA GLN A 167 36.83 2.04 19.95
C GLN A 167 36.52 2.86 18.69
N TRP A 168 35.25 3.01 18.34
CA TRP A 168 34.85 3.85 17.22
C TRP A 168 35.00 5.33 17.55
N MET A 169 34.64 5.76 18.75
CA MET A 169 34.74 7.16 19.20
C MET A 169 36.19 7.67 19.24
N THR A 170 37.15 6.83 19.61
CA THR A 170 38.58 7.21 19.62
C THR A 170 39.14 7.50 18.25
N ARG A 171 38.53 6.99 17.16
CA ARG A 171 38.94 7.29 15.78
C ARG A 171 38.58 8.70 15.31
N LEU A 172 37.67 9.39 16.01
CA LEU A 172 37.31 10.77 15.71
C LEU A 172 38.29 11.70 16.43
N GLY A 173 39.11 12.43 15.68
CA GLY A 173 40.12 13.36 16.23
C GLY A 173 39.47 14.58 16.90
N GLU A 174 38.43 15.13 16.27
CA GLU A 174 37.80 16.37 16.69
C GLU A 174 36.75 16.17 17.81
N PRO A 175 36.81 16.94 18.93
CA PRO A 175 35.87 16.82 20.04
C PRO A 175 34.41 17.06 19.65
N SER A 176 34.13 17.99 18.75
CA SER A 176 32.76 18.30 18.27
C SER A 176 32.13 17.12 17.54
N LEU A 177 32.92 16.39 16.76
CA LEU A 177 32.45 15.19 16.07
C LEU A 177 32.17 14.03 17.04
N ARG A 178 32.96 13.90 18.11
CA ARG A 178 32.68 12.93 19.19
C ARG A 178 31.35 13.23 19.87
N ILE A 179 31.13 14.51 20.23
CA ILE A 179 29.86 14.95 20.84
C ILE A 179 28.68 14.64 19.90
N ARG A 180 28.81 14.98 18.61
CA ARG A 180 27.78 14.68 17.61
C ARG A 180 27.51 13.18 17.47
N ALA A 181 28.55 12.35 17.42
CA ALA A 181 28.42 10.90 17.35
C ALA A 181 27.76 10.34 18.61
N GLN A 182 28.12 10.87 19.79
CA GLN A 182 27.51 10.46 21.06
C GLN A 182 26.00 10.70 21.07
N PHE A 183 25.52 11.89 20.70
CA PHE A 183 24.07 12.15 20.60
C PHE A 183 23.36 11.22 19.66
N LEU A 184 23.95 10.87 18.51
CA LEU A 184 23.38 9.91 17.57
C LEU A 184 23.32 8.49 18.16
N PHE A 185 24.33 8.09 18.95
CA PHE A 185 24.29 6.81 19.65
C PHE A 185 23.24 6.78 20.76
N ASP A 186 23.06 7.90 21.46
CA ASP A 186 22.06 8.03 22.51
C ASP A 186 20.64 8.06 21.95
N GLU A 187 20.44 8.60 20.75
CA GLU A 187 19.19 8.49 19.98
C GLU A 187 18.95 7.05 19.50
N LEU A 188 19.99 6.31 19.11
CA LEU A 188 19.89 4.98 18.52
C LEU A 188 19.37 3.93 19.54
N GLU A 189 19.83 3.98 20.79
CA GLU A 189 19.52 2.94 21.77
C GLU A 189 18.02 2.87 22.12
N PRO A 190 17.35 3.98 22.49
CA PRO A 190 15.91 3.95 22.72
C PRO A 190 15.11 3.56 21.46
N LEU A 191 15.53 4.00 20.26
CA LEU A 191 14.87 3.58 19.01
C LEU A 191 14.95 2.07 18.79
N LYS A 192 16.10 1.43 19.08
CA LYS A 192 16.23 -0.03 19.02
C LYS A 192 15.31 -0.73 20.03
N ALA A 193 15.18 -0.18 21.24
CA ALA A 193 14.30 -0.73 22.27
C ALA A 193 12.83 -0.61 21.88
N LEU A 194 12.39 0.56 21.45
CA LEU A 194 11.02 0.83 20.95
C LEU A 194 10.68 -0.06 19.77
N ARG A 195 11.59 -0.21 18.79
CA ARG A 195 11.39 -1.09 17.64
C ARG A 195 11.19 -2.55 18.07
N ARG A 196 11.95 -3.05 19.06
CA ARG A 196 11.76 -4.39 19.62
C ARG A 196 10.40 -4.54 20.28
N ALA A 197 9.99 -3.55 21.07
CA ALA A 197 8.69 -3.54 21.72
C ALA A 197 7.54 -3.50 20.69
N ALA A 198 7.58 -2.59 19.73
CA ALA A 198 6.60 -2.49 18.66
C ALA A 198 6.48 -3.79 17.85
N LYS A 199 7.62 -4.44 17.53
CA LYS A 199 7.62 -5.75 16.87
C LYS A 199 6.86 -6.80 17.69
N ARG A 200 7.08 -6.88 19.00
CA ARG A 200 6.39 -7.85 19.85
C ARG A 200 4.88 -7.64 19.85
N VAL A 201 4.44 -6.39 20.01
CA VAL A 201 3.01 -6.03 20.03
C VAL A 201 2.37 -6.31 18.67
N MET A 202 2.99 -5.88 17.58
CA MET A 202 2.53 -6.12 16.21
C MET A 202 2.38 -7.63 15.93
N LEU A 203 3.36 -8.44 16.30
CA LEU A 203 3.31 -9.90 16.07
C LEU A 203 2.31 -10.60 16.97
N LYS A 204 2.08 -10.13 18.20
CA LYS A 204 1.00 -10.62 19.07
C LYS A 204 -0.35 -10.41 18.41
N GLU A 205 -0.61 -9.21 17.87
CA GLU A 205 -1.85 -8.92 17.16
C GLU A 205 -1.97 -9.72 15.86
N ALA A 206 -0.90 -9.78 15.05
CA ALA A 206 -0.93 -10.52 13.79
C ALA A 206 -1.32 -12.00 13.94
N ARG A 207 -0.86 -12.66 15.01
CA ARG A 207 -1.16 -14.08 15.29
C ARG A 207 -2.63 -14.34 15.63
N ARG A 208 -3.41 -13.32 15.99
CA ARG A 208 -4.86 -13.44 16.23
C ARG A 208 -5.65 -13.65 14.93
N HIS A 209 -5.09 -13.25 13.79
CA HIS A 209 -5.73 -13.41 12.50
C HIS A 209 -5.52 -14.82 11.95
N LYS A 210 -6.61 -15.48 11.54
CA LYS A 210 -6.57 -16.82 10.92
C LYS A 210 -5.59 -16.90 9.74
N ALA A 211 -5.51 -15.81 8.97
CA ALA A 211 -4.58 -15.66 7.85
C ALA A 211 -3.10 -15.84 8.26
N PHE A 212 -2.72 -15.55 9.50
CA PHE A 212 -1.33 -15.68 9.94
C PHE A 212 -0.83 -17.13 9.84
N LYS A 213 -1.64 -18.08 10.31
CA LYS A 213 -1.31 -19.52 10.24
C LYS A 213 -1.21 -19.98 8.77
N ILE A 214 -2.18 -19.61 7.94
CA ILE A 214 -2.21 -19.98 6.51
C ILE A 214 -0.96 -19.43 5.79
N LEU A 215 -0.63 -18.16 6.00
CA LEU A 215 0.49 -17.53 5.32
C LEU A 215 1.87 -17.97 5.85
N SER A 216 1.92 -18.57 7.05
CA SER A 216 3.15 -19.16 7.60
C SER A 216 3.62 -20.39 6.82
N GLU A 217 2.72 -21.02 6.05
CA GLU A 217 3.05 -22.14 5.16
C GLU A 217 3.90 -21.71 3.93
N VAL A 218 3.87 -20.41 3.58
CA VAL A 218 4.60 -19.90 2.41
C VAL A 218 6.08 -19.72 2.77
N PRO A 219 7.00 -20.49 2.15
CA PRO A 219 8.43 -20.32 2.38
C PRO A 219 8.85 -18.86 2.12
N THR A 220 9.82 -18.37 2.90
CA THR A 220 10.34 -17.00 2.85
C THR A 220 9.41 -15.90 3.39
N LEU A 221 8.16 -16.19 3.74
CA LEU A 221 7.31 -15.26 4.45
C LEU A 221 7.50 -15.41 5.96
N GLY A 222 8.48 -14.68 6.51
CA GLY A 222 8.66 -14.62 7.97
C GLY A 222 7.55 -13.79 8.65
N PRO A 223 7.41 -13.89 10.00
CA PRO A 223 6.30 -13.32 10.76
C PRO A 223 6.05 -11.82 10.51
N ILE A 224 7.10 -11.02 10.32
CA ILE A 224 6.97 -9.58 10.04
C ILE A 224 6.33 -9.36 8.67
N ARG A 225 6.77 -10.08 7.64
CA ARG A 225 6.18 -9.98 6.29
C ARG A 225 4.71 -10.39 6.28
N ILE A 226 4.36 -11.44 7.02
CA ILE A 226 2.98 -11.90 7.16
C ILE A 226 2.12 -10.81 7.80
N ALA A 227 2.56 -10.21 8.92
CA ALA A 227 1.86 -9.11 9.57
C ALA A 227 1.64 -7.93 8.61
N GLN A 228 2.67 -7.56 7.84
CA GLN A 228 2.60 -6.48 6.85
C GLN A 228 1.64 -6.82 5.69
N ILE A 229 1.60 -8.08 5.25
CA ILE A 229 0.67 -8.54 4.20
C ILE A 229 -0.77 -8.47 4.72
N ILE A 230 -1.07 -9.01 5.90
CA ILE A 230 -2.41 -9.00 6.49
C ILE A 230 -2.89 -7.55 6.67
N ALA A 231 -2.06 -6.68 7.25
CA ALA A 231 -2.37 -5.28 7.46
C ALA A 231 -2.68 -4.51 6.15
N ALA A 232 -1.92 -4.76 5.09
CA ALA A 232 -2.06 -4.05 3.82
C ALA A 232 -3.18 -4.60 2.94
N VAL A 233 -3.41 -5.91 2.97
CA VAL A 233 -4.41 -6.60 2.15
C VAL A 233 -5.81 -6.52 2.77
N GLY A 234 -5.92 -6.71 4.09
CA GLY A 234 -7.20 -6.77 4.81
C GLY A 234 -8.02 -8.01 4.46
N ALA A 235 -8.64 -8.04 3.29
CA ALA A 235 -9.41 -9.17 2.78
C ALA A 235 -8.89 -9.61 1.40
N PRO A 236 -8.54 -10.91 1.22
CA PRO A 236 -7.97 -11.40 -0.03
C PRO A 236 -9.00 -11.44 -1.16
N HIS A 237 -10.28 -11.66 -0.84
CA HIS A 237 -11.37 -11.78 -1.82
C HIS A 237 -11.69 -10.46 -2.55
N ARG A 238 -11.25 -9.31 -2.06
CA ARG A 238 -11.37 -8.03 -2.77
C ARG A 238 -10.62 -8.01 -4.11
N PHE A 239 -9.64 -8.85 -4.29
CA PHE A 239 -8.94 -9.02 -5.58
C PHE A 239 -9.58 -10.16 -6.36
N ARG A 240 -10.36 -9.83 -7.40
CA ARG A 240 -11.01 -10.85 -8.24
C ARG A 240 -9.96 -11.72 -8.96
N THR A 241 -8.89 -11.10 -9.46
CA THR A 241 -7.84 -11.76 -10.23
C THR A 241 -6.46 -11.55 -9.63
N ARG A 242 -5.51 -12.44 -9.94
CA ARG A 242 -4.08 -12.28 -9.62
C ARG A 242 -3.48 -11.01 -10.25
N ARG A 243 -3.95 -10.59 -11.45
CA ARG A 243 -3.48 -9.35 -12.09
C ARG A 243 -3.84 -8.11 -11.27
N GLN A 244 -5.03 -8.05 -10.69
CA GLN A 244 -5.42 -6.96 -9.77
C GLN A 244 -4.52 -6.93 -8.52
N PHE A 245 -4.19 -8.10 -7.95
CA PHE A 245 -3.27 -8.17 -6.83
C PHE A 245 -1.86 -7.74 -7.20
N TRP A 246 -1.35 -8.16 -8.37
CA TRP A 246 -0.06 -7.68 -8.88
C TRP A 246 -0.06 -6.18 -9.13
N ALA A 247 -1.13 -5.61 -9.65
CA ALA A 247 -1.27 -4.16 -9.80
C ALA A 247 -1.18 -3.47 -8.43
N TYR A 248 -1.89 -3.98 -7.45
CA TYR A 248 -1.83 -3.45 -6.08
C TYR A 248 -0.44 -3.57 -5.45
N CYS A 249 0.30 -4.65 -5.75
CA CYS A 249 1.69 -4.86 -5.29
C CYS A 249 2.74 -4.13 -6.13
N GLY A 250 2.38 -3.46 -7.22
CA GLY A 250 3.32 -2.78 -8.12
C GLY A 250 4.12 -3.70 -9.04
N PHE A 251 3.54 -4.84 -9.41
CA PHE A 251 4.14 -5.83 -10.31
C PHE A 251 3.44 -5.93 -11.67
N ALA A 252 2.32 -5.22 -11.85
CA ALA A 252 1.63 -5.21 -13.13
C ALA A 252 2.42 -4.44 -14.18
N VAL A 253 2.48 -4.99 -15.38
CA VAL A 253 3.08 -4.35 -16.54
C VAL A 253 2.09 -3.33 -17.09
N VAL A 254 2.58 -2.14 -17.42
CA VAL A 254 1.81 -1.11 -18.14
C VAL A 254 2.21 -1.18 -19.60
N THR A 255 1.24 -1.51 -20.43
CA THR A 255 1.36 -1.48 -21.90
C THR A 255 0.65 -0.24 -22.44
N ARG A 256 1.18 0.34 -23.48
CA ARG A 256 0.47 1.30 -24.33
C ARG A 256 0.53 0.76 -25.76
N SER A 257 -0.63 0.60 -26.36
CA SER A 257 -0.77 0.37 -27.79
C SER A 257 -1.64 1.47 -28.35
N THR A 258 -1.26 2.03 -29.46
CA THR A 258 -2.17 2.62 -30.43
C THR A 258 -2.70 1.44 -31.22
N ASP A 259 -4.01 1.23 -31.17
CA ASP A 259 -4.65 0.15 -31.95
C ASP A 259 -4.83 0.62 -33.41
N ASP A 260 -3.71 0.64 -34.11
CA ASP A 260 -3.68 0.86 -35.55
C ASP A 260 -3.65 -0.53 -36.20
N TYR A 261 -4.69 -0.84 -36.97
CA TYR A 261 -4.82 -2.12 -37.67
C TYR A 261 -4.54 -1.95 -39.14
N ARG A 262 -3.79 -2.90 -39.74
CA ARG A 262 -3.63 -3.01 -41.18
C ARG A 262 -4.67 -4.00 -41.69
N PHE A 263 -5.32 -3.59 -42.78
CA PHE A 263 -6.18 -4.45 -43.57
C PHE A 263 -5.29 -5.18 -44.61
N ASP A 264 -5.19 -6.49 -44.48
CA ASP A 264 -4.69 -7.32 -45.58
C ASP A 264 -5.85 -7.63 -46.51
N GLU A 265 -5.68 -7.44 -47.82
CA GLU A 265 -6.75 -7.56 -48.84
C GLU A 265 -7.49 -8.92 -48.79
N ASN A 266 -6.92 -9.96 -48.21
CA ASN A 266 -7.53 -11.30 -48.08
C ASN A 266 -7.27 -11.98 -46.71
N GLY A 267 -6.95 -11.25 -45.67
CA GLY A 267 -6.54 -11.81 -44.37
C GLY A 267 -7.23 -11.19 -43.15
N PRO A 268 -7.09 -11.82 -41.96
CA PRO A 268 -7.64 -11.28 -40.73
C PRO A 268 -6.93 -9.97 -40.36
N LEU A 269 -7.69 -9.05 -39.78
CA LEU A 269 -7.19 -7.77 -39.24
C LEU A 269 -6.00 -7.98 -38.30
N ARG A 270 -4.84 -7.43 -38.65
CA ARG A 270 -3.62 -7.55 -37.84
C ARG A 270 -3.19 -6.20 -37.28
N ARG A 271 -2.74 -6.18 -36.00
CA ARG A 271 -2.17 -4.97 -35.43
C ARG A 271 -0.91 -4.53 -36.18
N SER A 272 -0.83 -3.24 -36.50
CA SER A 272 0.33 -2.65 -37.20
C SER A 272 1.60 -2.70 -36.38
N ARG A 273 1.48 -2.61 -35.05
CA ARG A 273 2.62 -2.64 -34.09
C ARG A 273 2.29 -3.43 -32.84
N PRO A 274 3.25 -4.21 -32.31
CA PRO A 274 3.05 -4.87 -31.01
C PRO A 274 2.92 -3.82 -29.90
N PRO A 275 2.16 -4.11 -28.83
CA PRO A 275 1.99 -3.19 -27.70
C PRO A 275 3.35 -2.93 -27.05
N ALA A 276 3.72 -1.65 -26.92
CA ALA A 276 4.95 -1.25 -26.24
C ALA A 276 4.80 -1.36 -24.73
N THR A 277 5.71 -2.09 -24.07
CA THR A 277 5.77 -2.19 -22.62
C THR A 277 6.46 -0.95 -22.04
N ARG A 278 5.78 -0.19 -21.16
CA ARG A 278 6.31 1.00 -20.49
C ARG A 278 6.82 0.75 -19.06
N GLY A 279 7.05 -0.51 -18.69
CA GLY A 279 7.51 -0.90 -17.35
C GLY A 279 6.37 -1.23 -16.39
N LEU A 280 6.61 -1.08 -15.10
CA LEU A 280 5.65 -1.44 -14.05
C LEU A 280 4.75 -0.24 -13.69
N ASN A 281 3.53 -0.54 -13.22
CA ASN A 281 2.61 0.47 -12.72
C ASN A 281 3.22 1.27 -11.55
N ARG A 282 2.90 2.58 -11.51
CA ARG A 282 3.45 3.52 -10.50
C ARG A 282 2.50 3.77 -9.32
N ASN A 283 1.21 3.49 -9.48
CA ASN A 283 0.24 3.57 -8.38
C ASN A 283 0.07 2.20 -7.74
N PHE A 284 0.74 1.98 -6.59
CA PHE A 284 0.78 0.69 -5.90
C PHE A 284 1.09 0.84 -4.41
N ASN A 285 0.85 -0.20 -3.64
CA ASN A 285 1.24 -0.30 -2.24
C ASN A 285 2.75 -0.57 -2.11
N ARG A 286 3.52 0.47 -1.72
CA ARG A 286 4.99 0.41 -1.61
C ARG A 286 5.46 -0.66 -0.61
N ARG A 287 4.72 -0.85 0.49
CA ARG A 287 5.03 -1.85 1.52
C ARG A 287 4.95 -3.27 0.95
N LEU A 288 3.86 -3.61 0.28
CA LEU A 288 3.71 -4.94 -0.34
C LEU A 288 4.76 -5.21 -1.42
N LYS A 289 5.08 -4.22 -2.24
CA LYS A 289 6.17 -4.35 -3.21
C LYS A 289 7.50 -4.71 -2.54
N HIS A 290 7.83 -4.00 -1.46
CA HIS A 290 9.04 -4.29 -0.67
C HIS A 290 9.01 -5.68 -0.04
N VAL A 291 7.88 -6.08 0.56
CA VAL A 291 7.68 -7.39 1.18
C VAL A 291 7.96 -8.52 0.17
N PHE A 292 7.32 -8.50 -0.98
CA PHE A 292 7.47 -9.57 -1.97
C PHE A 292 8.82 -9.53 -2.69
N LYS A 293 9.39 -8.34 -2.97
CA LYS A 293 10.76 -8.25 -3.50
C LYS A 293 11.78 -8.81 -2.52
N SER A 294 11.66 -8.51 -1.23
CA SER A 294 12.58 -9.04 -0.21
C SER A 294 12.37 -10.52 0.06
N ALA A 295 11.14 -11.03 -0.07
CA ALA A 295 10.85 -12.46 -0.02
C ALA A 295 11.49 -13.21 -1.21
N ALA A 296 11.38 -12.64 -2.42
CA ALA A 296 12.00 -13.21 -3.63
C ALA A 296 13.54 -13.19 -3.57
N LEU A 297 14.12 -12.10 -3.04
CA LEU A 297 15.58 -12.03 -2.86
C LEU A 297 16.09 -13.15 -1.93
N GLN A 298 15.38 -13.41 -0.84
CA GLN A 298 15.70 -14.51 0.07
C GLN A 298 15.42 -15.88 -0.56
N GLY A 299 14.31 -15.99 -1.31
CA GLY A 299 13.89 -17.22 -1.99
C GLY A 299 14.82 -17.64 -3.11
N ALA A 300 15.43 -16.70 -3.82
CA ALA A 300 16.42 -17.02 -4.86
C ALA A 300 17.66 -17.81 -4.34
N GLY A 301 17.90 -17.78 -3.02
CA GLY A 301 18.98 -18.54 -2.38
C GLY A 301 18.51 -19.76 -1.55
N LYS A 302 17.20 -20.07 -1.49
CA LYS A 302 16.63 -21.13 -0.64
C LYS A 302 15.58 -21.95 -1.37
N GLU A 303 15.64 -23.26 -1.25
CA GLU A 303 14.58 -24.15 -1.74
C GLU A 303 13.24 -23.86 -1.00
N PRO A 304 12.13 -24.07 -1.70
CA PRO A 304 11.96 -24.57 -3.08
C PRO A 304 12.07 -23.49 -4.17
N PHE A 305 12.20 -22.23 -3.81
CA PHE A 305 12.20 -21.11 -4.76
C PHE A 305 13.54 -20.93 -5.51
N LYS A 306 14.64 -21.47 -4.96
CA LYS A 306 15.96 -21.43 -5.60
C LYS A 306 15.94 -22.14 -6.96
N SER A 307 15.43 -23.36 -7.00
CA SER A 307 15.31 -24.15 -8.23
C SER A 307 14.45 -23.44 -9.27
N TYR A 308 13.31 -22.87 -8.85
CA TYR A 308 12.46 -22.06 -9.74
C TYR A 308 13.21 -20.84 -10.31
N TYR A 309 13.96 -20.11 -9.47
CA TYR A 309 14.72 -18.94 -9.89
C TYR A 309 15.82 -19.33 -10.88
N GLN A 310 16.61 -20.36 -10.55
CA GLN A 310 17.71 -20.85 -11.40
C GLN A 310 17.22 -21.33 -12.77
N ALA A 311 16.10 -22.04 -12.83
CA ALA A 311 15.49 -22.46 -14.09
C ALA A 311 15.12 -21.27 -15.00
N ARG A 312 14.68 -20.14 -14.44
CA ARG A 312 14.38 -18.92 -15.22
C ARG A 312 15.64 -18.24 -15.74
N VAL A 313 16.70 -18.18 -14.92
CA VAL A 313 17.98 -17.62 -15.37
C VAL A 313 18.61 -18.52 -16.44
N ALA A 314 18.59 -19.86 -16.26
CA ALA A 314 19.07 -20.81 -17.25
C ALA A 314 18.30 -20.74 -18.59
N ALA A 315 17.03 -20.37 -18.55
CA ALA A 315 16.22 -20.09 -19.75
C ALA A 315 16.50 -18.71 -20.39
N GLY A 316 17.58 -18.02 -20.01
CA GLY A 316 18.02 -16.75 -20.59
C GLY A 316 17.37 -15.51 -19.99
N MET A 317 16.63 -15.62 -18.87
CA MET A 317 16.05 -14.45 -18.24
C MET A 317 17.11 -13.71 -17.39
N GLU A 318 17.19 -12.38 -17.58
CA GLU A 318 18.02 -11.53 -16.74
C GLU A 318 17.76 -11.75 -15.23
N PRO A 319 18.81 -11.85 -14.38
CA PRO A 319 18.68 -12.18 -12.95
C PRO A 319 17.70 -11.29 -12.18
N GLU A 320 17.62 -9.99 -12.52
CA GLU A 320 16.65 -9.07 -11.89
C GLU A 320 15.22 -9.35 -12.32
N MET A 321 15.01 -9.69 -13.59
CA MET A 321 13.70 -10.06 -14.12
C MET A 321 13.25 -11.42 -13.57
N ALA A 322 14.18 -12.37 -13.40
CA ALA A 322 13.90 -13.64 -12.75
C ALA A 322 13.47 -13.45 -11.28
N ARG A 323 14.15 -12.56 -10.52
CA ARG A 323 13.71 -12.19 -9.16
C ARG A 323 12.34 -11.52 -9.14
N LEU A 324 12.04 -10.64 -10.10
CA LEU A 324 10.73 -10.01 -10.20
C LEU A 324 9.63 -11.04 -10.52
N THR A 325 9.93 -12.00 -11.39
CA THR A 325 9.03 -13.11 -11.73
C THR A 325 8.79 -14.01 -10.51
N LEU A 326 9.83 -14.30 -9.73
CA LEU A 326 9.69 -15.00 -8.46
C LEU A 326 8.83 -14.22 -7.44
N ALA A 327 8.99 -12.89 -7.35
CA ALA A 327 8.16 -12.05 -6.48
C ALA A 327 6.68 -12.12 -6.86
N ARG A 328 6.35 -12.13 -8.18
CA ARG A 328 4.99 -12.35 -8.69
C ARG A 328 4.47 -13.74 -8.33
N LYS A 329 5.30 -14.77 -8.46
CA LYS A 329 4.92 -16.16 -8.10
C LYS A 329 4.61 -16.27 -6.62
N ILE A 330 5.46 -15.74 -5.72
CA ILE A 330 5.24 -15.71 -4.27
C ILE A 330 3.95 -14.94 -3.93
N ALA A 331 3.73 -13.78 -4.53
CA ALA A 331 2.51 -13.00 -4.33
C ALA A 331 1.26 -13.77 -4.74
N ASN A 332 1.30 -14.47 -5.87
CA ASN A 332 0.20 -15.30 -6.35
C ASN A 332 -0.10 -16.47 -5.39
N ILE A 333 0.93 -17.20 -4.96
CA ILE A 333 0.80 -18.30 -3.98
C ILE A 333 0.18 -17.76 -2.69
N THR A 334 0.67 -16.62 -2.19
CA THR A 334 0.15 -15.96 -1.00
C THR A 334 -1.34 -15.66 -1.12
N LEU A 335 -1.77 -15.07 -2.25
CA LEU A 335 -3.18 -14.75 -2.48
C LEU A 335 -4.04 -16.01 -2.58
N THR A 336 -3.57 -17.03 -3.30
CA THR A 336 -4.30 -18.29 -3.53
C THR A 336 -4.49 -19.06 -2.21
N LEU A 337 -3.43 -19.22 -1.43
CA LEU A 337 -3.51 -19.89 -0.12
C LEU A 337 -4.42 -19.13 0.84
N TRP A 338 -4.35 -17.80 0.84
CA TRP A 338 -5.20 -17.01 1.72
C TRP A 338 -6.67 -17.07 1.34
N LYS A 339 -7.00 -17.16 0.06
CA LYS A 339 -8.40 -17.31 -0.41
C LYS A 339 -8.99 -18.68 -0.13
N ASN A 340 -8.23 -19.72 -0.43
CA ASN A 340 -8.74 -21.07 -0.51
C ASN A 340 -8.41 -21.90 0.75
N GLY A 341 -7.51 -21.40 1.60
CA GLY A 341 -6.88 -22.22 2.63
C GLY A 341 -5.88 -23.23 2.05
N GLY A 342 -5.50 -24.20 2.84
CA GLY A 342 -4.63 -25.30 2.41
C GLY A 342 -3.15 -25.12 2.75
N GLN A 343 -2.35 -26.07 2.30
CA GLN A 343 -0.91 -26.13 2.53
C GLN A 343 -0.15 -25.71 1.28
N PHE A 344 1.08 -25.24 1.48
CA PHE A 344 1.98 -24.93 0.39
C PHE A 344 2.41 -26.22 -0.32
N ASN A 345 2.29 -26.26 -1.64
CA ASN A 345 2.68 -27.39 -2.47
C ASN A 345 3.79 -26.98 -3.43
N GLU A 346 4.98 -27.57 -3.26
CA GLU A 346 6.16 -27.31 -4.08
C GLU A 346 5.99 -27.75 -5.54
N HIS A 347 5.29 -28.84 -5.81
CA HIS A 347 5.07 -29.34 -7.16
C HIS A 347 4.35 -28.34 -8.06
N LYS A 348 3.50 -27.47 -7.48
CA LYS A 348 2.82 -26.39 -8.21
C LYS A 348 3.71 -25.20 -8.60
N LEU A 349 5.01 -25.21 -8.19
CA LEU A 349 5.96 -24.21 -8.65
C LEU A 349 6.38 -24.43 -10.10
N SER A 350 6.51 -25.68 -10.52
CA SER A 350 7.00 -26.09 -11.83
C SER A 350 5.95 -26.02 -12.93
N GLU A 351 4.65 -25.97 -12.59
CA GLU A 351 3.58 -25.89 -13.57
C GLU A 351 3.72 -24.60 -14.40
N PRO A 352 3.73 -24.70 -15.74
CA PRO A 352 3.68 -23.53 -16.60
C PRO A 352 2.43 -22.72 -16.21
N HIS A 353 2.61 -21.42 -16.06
CA HIS A 353 1.46 -20.53 -15.85
C HIS A 353 0.57 -20.67 -17.09
N ASP A 354 -0.64 -21.18 -16.90
CA ASP A 354 -1.70 -21.06 -17.87
C ASP A 354 -1.66 -19.65 -18.46
N ARG A 355 -1.35 -19.62 -19.75
CA ARG A 355 -1.58 -18.46 -20.62
C ARG A 355 -3.09 -18.33 -20.78
N THR A 356 -3.79 -18.05 -19.72
CA THR A 356 -5.19 -17.63 -19.83
C THR A 356 -5.20 -16.13 -19.99
N THR A 357 -5.47 -15.78 -21.22
CA THR A 357 -5.90 -14.53 -21.86
C THR A 357 -6.43 -13.45 -20.94
#